data_eec2e8de8f0e73dce09462cf5e245990
#
_entry.id   eec2e8de8f0e73dce09462cf5e245990
#
_cell.length_a   1.000
_cell.length_b   1.000
_cell.length_c   1.000
_cell.angle_alpha   90.00
_cell.angle_beta   90.00
_cell.angle_gamma   90.00
#
_symmetry.space_group_name_H-M   'P 1'
#
loop_
_entity.id
_entity.type
_entity.pdbx_description
1 polymer ?
#
loop_
_entity_poly.entity_id
_entity_poly.type
_entity_poly.pdbx_seq_one_letter_code
_entity_poly.pdbx_strand_id
1 'polypeptide(L)'
;MNKHAMNFGAIIGVIFSINFLITTIKSLAFAQYIFVVIIVYAVYKFAIHCRENVMEGSISYGSALWYVMQLFMYGSMISALVRYIFYMYIKPDFLQNQLNETMQALQGTSVAEIVTGDVYQQTMELMTPLNMALQSIWLNLILGLLLGLVIAGIVKKQNIFKAE
;
A
#
# COMPACT_ATOMS: atom_id res chain seq x y z
N MET A 1 -16.25 -12.83 7.17
CA MET A 1 -15.44 -11.60 6.99
C MET A 1 -14.01 -11.91 6.51
N ASN A 2 -13.22 -12.71 7.23
CA ASN A 2 -11.80 -12.95 6.86
C ASN A 2 -11.59 -13.57 5.46
N LYS A 3 -12.35 -14.61 5.10
CA LYS A 3 -12.26 -15.22 3.75
C LYS A 3 -12.61 -14.24 2.64
N HIS A 4 -13.60 -13.38 2.89
CA HIS A 4 -13.98 -12.31 1.98
C HIS A 4 -12.86 -11.27 1.85
N ALA A 5 -12.28 -10.82 2.98
CA ALA A 5 -11.16 -9.89 2.98
C ALA A 5 -9.92 -10.45 2.27
N MET A 6 -9.64 -11.74 2.39
CA MET A 6 -8.53 -12.40 1.70
C MET A 6 -8.71 -12.36 0.17
N ASN A 7 -9.91 -12.72 -0.33
CA ASN A 7 -10.18 -12.73 -1.76
C ASN A 7 -10.11 -11.31 -2.37
N PHE A 8 -10.74 -10.33 -1.74
CA PHE A 8 -10.72 -8.94 -2.22
C PHE A 8 -9.39 -8.24 -1.93
N GLY A 9 -8.69 -8.63 -0.85
CA GLY A 9 -7.32 -8.20 -0.59
C GLY A 9 -6.34 -8.67 -1.66
N ALA A 10 -6.55 -9.87 -2.23
CA ALA A 10 -5.75 -10.33 -3.36
C ALA A 10 -5.92 -9.41 -4.58
N ILE A 11 -7.15 -8.95 -4.86
CA ILE A 11 -7.40 -7.98 -5.94
C ILE A 11 -6.67 -6.65 -5.67
N ILE A 12 -6.74 -6.14 -4.45
CA ILE A 12 -5.98 -4.95 -4.04
C ILE A 12 -4.48 -5.16 -4.22
N GLY A 13 -3.96 -6.35 -3.90
CA GLY A 13 -2.56 -6.71 -4.09
C GLY A 13 -2.12 -6.68 -5.54
N VAL A 14 -2.97 -7.14 -6.46
CA VAL A 14 -2.73 -7.03 -7.91
C VAL A 14 -2.69 -5.56 -8.32
N ILE A 15 -3.64 -4.73 -7.86
CA ILE A 15 -3.67 -3.30 -8.16
C ILE A 15 -2.40 -2.60 -7.62
N PHE A 16 -1.96 -2.90 -6.40
CA PHE A 16 -0.71 -2.39 -5.83
C PHE A 16 0.51 -2.80 -6.66
N SER A 17 0.53 -4.05 -7.13
CA SER A 17 1.63 -4.58 -7.94
C SER A 17 1.72 -3.88 -9.30
N ILE A 18 0.58 -3.70 -9.97
CA ILE A 18 0.51 -2.96 -11.24
C ILE A 18 0.94 -1.51 -11.04
N ASN A 19 0.42 -0.84 -10.00
CA ASN A 19 0.81 0.53 -9.67
C ASN A 19 2.32 0.62 -9.45
N PHE A 20 2.91 -0.29 -8.69
CA PHE A 20 4.35 -0.33 -8.47
C PHE A 20 5.12 -0.47 -9.79
N LEU A 21 4.75 -1.44 -10.64
CA LEU A 21 5.44 -1.65 -11.93
C LEU A 21 5.35 -0.42 -12.84
N ILE A 22 4.22 0.26 -12.86
CA ILE A 22 4.04 1.49 -13.64
C ILE A 22 4.93 2.61 -13.11
N THR A 23 5.07 2.76 -11.79
CA THR A 23 5.93 3.80 -11.20
C THR A 23 7.42 3.58 -11.48
N THR A 24 7.84 2.36 -11.83
CA THR A 24 9.22 2.10 -12.26
C THR A 24 9.54 2.67 -13.66
N ILE A 25 8.51 3.07 -14.42
CA ILE A 25 8.63 3.68 -15.73
C ILE A 25 8.47 5.20 -15.57
N LYS A 26 9.57 5.96 -15.66
CA LYS A 26 9.58 7.41 -15.38
C LYS A 26 8.54 8.20 -16.20
N SER A 27 8.31 7.85 -17.46
CA SER A 27 7.33 8.50 -18.33
C SER A 27 5.87 8.27 -17.89
N LEU A 28 5.59 7.26 -17.08
CA LEU A 28 4.26 6.91 -16.58
C LEU A 28 4.06 7.24 -15.09
N ALA A 29 5.00 7.95 -14.47
CA ALA A 29 4.93 8.26 -13.05
C ALA A 29 3.65 9.01 -12.64
N PHE A 30 3.06 9.81 -13.55
CA PHE A 30 1.78 10.49 -13.29
C PHE A 30 0.61 9.52 -13.12
N ALA A 31 0.67 8.32 -13.71
CA ALA A 31 -0.41 7.33 -13.64
C ALA A 31 -0.64 6.81 -12.20
N GLN A 32 0.36 6.93 -11.32
CA GLN A 32 0.21 6.56 -9.90
C GLN A 32 -0.98 7.26 -9.23
N TYR A 33 -1.27 8.51 -9.58
CA TYR A 33 -2.39 9.26 -9.01
C TYR A 33 -3.74 8.64 -9.40
N ILE A 34 -3.85 8.14 -10.62
CA ILE A 34 -5.04 7.42 -11.10
C ILE A 34 -5.22 6.13 -10.29
N PHE A 35 -4.12 5.39 -10.04
CA PHE A 35 -4.19 4.17 -9.24
C PHE A 35 -4.58 4.42 -7.78
N VAL A 36 -4.17 5.54 -7.19
CA VAL A 36 -4.62 5.92 -5.84
C VAL A 36 -6.14 6.07 -5.81
N VAL A 37 -6.73 6.76 -6.79
CA VAL A 37 -8.19 6.91 -6.90
C VAL A 37 -8.88 5.55 -7.08
N ILE A 38 -8.33 4.69 -7.95
CA ILE A 38 -8.85 3.33 -8.17
C ILE A 38 -8.82 2.51 -6.87
N ILE A 39 -7.73 2.58 -6.09
CA ILE A 39 -7.58 1.87 -4.83
C ILE A 39 -8.63 2.34 -3.82
N VAL A 40 -8.78 3.65 -3.64
CA VAL A 40 -9.77 4.23 -2.72
C VAL A 40 -11.18 3.78 -3.10
N TYR A 41 -11.52 3.87 -4.39
CA TYR A 41 -12.82 3.45 -4.90
C TYR A 41 -13.05 1.94 -4.72
N ALA A 42 -12.07 1.10 -5.05
CA ALA A 42 -12.15 -0.35 -4.89
C ALA A 42 -12.36 -0.75 -3.42
N VAL A 43 -11.56 -0.19 -2.50
CA VAL A 43 -11.68 -0.46 -1.06
C VAL A 43 -13.05 -0.04 -0.53
N TYR A 44 -13.54 1.13 -0.94
CA TYR A 44 -14.90 1.60 -0.60
C TYR A 44 -15.98 0.62 -1.09
N LYS A 45 -15.91 0.20 -2.35
CA LYS A 45 -16.85 -0.78 -2.93
C LYS A 45 -16.79 -2.13 -2.23
N PHE A 46 -15.59 -2.62 -1.90
CA PHE A 46 -15.42 -3.90 -1.21
C PHE A 46 -15.93 -3.83 0.24
N ALA A 47 -15.79 -2.68 0.90
CA ALA A 47 -16.35 -2.48 2.24
C ALA A 47 -17.88 -2.46 2.23
N ILE A 48 -18.51 -1.82 1.23
CA ILE A 48 -19.96 -1.89 1.03
C ILE A 48 -20.40 -3.33 0.71
N HIS A 49 -19.69 -4.01 -0.19
CA HIS A 49 -20.02 -5.39 -0.55
C HIS A 49 -19.93 -6.32 0.67
N CYS A 50 -18.92 -6.12 1.53
CA CYS A 50 -18.81 -6.85 2.80
C CYS A 50 -19.99 -6.57 3.72
N ARG A 51 -20.39 -5.29 3.85
CA ARG A 51 -21.55 -4.89 4.65
C ARG A 51 -22.83 -5.59 4.17
N GLU A 52 -23.09 -5.55 2.86
CA GLU A 52 -24.36 -6.06 2.31
C GLU A 52 -24.42 -7.59 2.28
N ASN A 53 -23.33 -8.27 1.90
CA ASN A 53 -23.36 -9.69 1.61
C ASN A 53 -22.76 -10.58 2.73
N VAL A 54 -21.99 -10.00 3.67
CA VAL A 54 -21.36 -10.77 4.76
C VAL A 54 -21.89 -10.36 6.12
N MET A 55 -22.33 -9.10 6.27
CA MET A 55 -22.75 -8.51 7.53
C MET A 55 -24.24 -8.14 7.54
N GLU A 56 -25.04 -8.75 6.65
CA GLU A 56 -26.51 -8.62 6.60
C GLU A 56 -26.99 -7.16 6.56
N GLY A 57 -26.28 -6.30 5.82
CA GLY A 57 -26.63 -4.90 5.62
C GLY A 57 -26.24 -3.95 6.76
N SER A 58 -25.64 -4.44 7.86
CA SER A 58 -25.17 -3.61 8.98
C SER A 58 -23.73 -3.91 9.33
N ILE A 59 -22.93 -2.86 9.57
CA ILE A 59 -21.54 -3.00 10.00
C ILE A 59 -21.19 -1.89 10.99
N SER A 60 -20.56 -2.27 12.10
CA SER A 60 -20.04 -1.30 13.07
C SER A 60 -18.80 -0.60 12.52
N TYR A 61 -18.47 0.59 13.04
CA TYR A 61 -17.27 1.33 12.65
C TYR A 61 -15.99 0.48 12.81
N GLY A 62 -15.83 -0.17 13.98
CA GLY A 62 -14.66 -1.00 14.27
C GLY A 62 -14.52 -2.20 13.33
N SER A 63 -15.65 -2.87 13.00
CA SER A 63 -15.65 -4.00 12.07
C SER A 63 -15.33 -3.55 10.64
N ALA A 64 -15.81 -2.38 10.22
CA ALA A 64 -15.49 -1.81 8.91
C ALA A 64 -14.01 -1.41 8.82
N LEU A 65 -13.48 -0.75 9.85
CA LEU A 65 -12.06 -0.41 9.94
C LEU A 65 -11.18 -1.66 9.89
N TRP A 66 -11.52 -2.68 10.70
CA TRP A 66 -10.79 -3.95 10.71
C TRP A 66 -10.82 -4.64 9.35
N TYR A 67 -11.96 -4.61 8.67
CA TYR A 67 -12.08 -5.16 7.33
C TYR A 67 -11.16 -4.46 6.32
N VAL A 68 -11.12 -3.13 6.33
CA VAL A 68 -10.20 -2.36 5.46
C VAL A 68 -8.75 -2.69 5.78
N MET A 69 -8.38 -2.77 7.07
CA MET A 69 -7.04 -3.18 7.47
C MET A 69 -6.66 -4.56 6.93
N GLN A 70 -7.58 -5.53 6.96
CA GLN A 70 -7.35 -6.85 6.38
C GLN A 70 -7.16 -6.80 4.86
N LEU A 71 -7.92 -5.97 4.13
CA LEU A 71 -7.72 -5.78 2.68
C LEU A 71 -6.29 -5.31 2.37
N PHE A 72 -5.81 -4.31 3.11
CA PHE A 72 -4.48 -3.78 2.94
C PHE A 72 -3.40 -4.77 3.37
N MET A 73 -3.61 -5.52 4.45
CA MET A 73 -2.69 -6.55 4.91
C MET A 73 -2.47 -7.63 3.84
N TYR A 74 -3.56 -8.24 3.34
CA TYR A 74 -3.45 -9.26 2.29
C TYR A 74 -2.92 -8.69 0.98
N GLY A 75 -3.36 -7.49 0.60
CA GLY A 75 -2.90 -6.81 -0.61
C GLY A 75 -1.42 -6.46 -0.56
N SER A 76 -0.93 -5.97 0.58
CA SER A 76 0.48 -5.61 0.74
C SER A 76 1.41 -6.82 0.72
N MET A 77 0.99 -7.98 1.25
CA MET A 77 1.80 -9.20 1.18
C MET A 77 2.04 -9.64 -0.27
N ILE A 78 1.00 -9.60 -1.12
CA ILE A 78 1.13 -9.94 -2.54
C ILE A 78 2.02 -8.92 -3.25
N SER A 79 1.80 -7.64 -3.02
CA SER A 79 2.62 -6.58 -3.62
C SER A 79 4.08 -6.65 -3.17
N ALA A 80 4.34 -6.96 -1.90
CA ALA A 80 5.70 -7.13 -1.39
C ALA A 80 6.44 -8.28 -2.07
N LEU A 81 5.75 -9.41 -2.32
CA LEU A 81 6.33 -10.52 -3.07
C LEU A 81 6.71 -10.11 -4.49
N VAL A 82 5.84 -9.38 -5.20
CA VAL A 82 6.11 -8.86 -6.55
C VAL A 82 7.30 -7.90 -6.53
N ARG A 83 7.38 -6.98 -5.54
CA ARG A 83 8.52 -6.06 -5.37
C ARG A 83 9.82 -6.80 -5.10
N TYR A 84 9.78 -7.82 -4.23
CA TYR A 84 10.96 -8.64 -3.93
C TYR A 84 11.50 -9.32 -5.20
N ILE A 85 10.61 -9.97 -5.98
CA ILE A 85 10.98 -10.62 -7.25
C ILE A 85 11.54 -9.58 -8.23
N PHE A 86 10.93 -8.41 -8.32
CA PHE A 86 11.37 -7.34 -9.20
C PHE A 86 12.80 -6.86 -8.86
N TYR A 87 13.06 -6.56 -7.59
CA TYR A 87 14.38 -6.08 -7.15
C TYR A 87 15.45 -7.16 -7.19
N MET A 88 15.08 -8.44 -7.00
CA MET A 88 16.05 -9.54 -6.95
C MET A 88 16.42 -10.06 -8.33
N TYR A 89 15.44 -10.15 -9.24
CA TYR A 89 15.60 -10.88 -10.51
C TYR A 89 15.38 -10.04 -11.76
N ILE A 90 14.47 -9.07 -11.74
CA ILE A 90 14.11 -8.32 -12.96
C ILE A 90 15.02 -7.12 -13.14
N LYS A 91 15.25 -6.33 -12.10
CA LYS A 91 16.11 -5.14 -12.13
C LYS A 91 16.91 -5.03 -10.83
N PRO A 92 17.96 -5.83 -10.62
CA PRO A 92 18.76 -5.82 -9.38
C PRO A 92 19.43 -4.46 -9.13
N ASP A 93 19.83 -3.74 -10.18
CA ASP A 93 20.47 -2.42 -10.06
C ASP A 93 19.49 -1.28 -9.82
N PHE A 94 18.17 -1.57 -9.78
CA PHE A 94 17.12 -0.52 -9.67
C PHE A 94 17.27 0.30 -8.40
N LEU A 95 17.49 -0.35 -7.25
CA LEU A 95 17.62 0.31 -5.96
C LEU A 95 18.84 1.21 -5.90
N GLN A 96 19.97 0.73 -6.41
CA GLN A 96 21.22 1.49 -6.47
C GLN A 96 21.08 2.71 -7.39
N ASN A 97 20.49 2.53 -8.56
CA ASN A 97 20.24 3.62 -9.50
C ASN A 97 19.31 4.68 -8.90
N GLN A 98 18.24 4.26 -8.21
CA GLN A 98 17.32 5.17 -7.55
C GLN A 98 17.99 5.97 -6.42
N LEU A 99 18.86 5.32 -5.63
CA LEU A 99 19.63 6.03 -4.61
C LEU A 99 20.56 7.05 -5.24
N ASN A 100 21.32 6.66 -6.26
CA ASN A 100 22.22 7.56 -6.97
C ASN A 100 21.50 8.78 -7.56
N GLU A 101 20.33 8.59 -8.18
CA GLU A 101 19.50 9.69 -8.68
C GLU A 101 19.02 10.61 -7.57
N THR A 102 18.59 10.05 -6.43
CA THR A 102 18.19 10.84 -5.27
C THR A 102 19.36 11.68 -4.74
N MET A 103 20.55 11.08 -4.64
CA MET A 103 21.75 11.78 -4.19
C MET A 103 22.16 12.89 -5.16
N GLN A 104 22.06 12.66 -6.48
CA GLN A 104 22.31 13.72 -7.47
C GLN A 104 21.30 14.86 -7.35
N ALA A 105 20.02 14.56 -7.12
CA ALA A 105 18.99 15.57 -6.95
C ALA A 105 19.18 16.41 -5.66
N LEU A 106 19.82 15.85 -4.64
CA LEU A 106 20.13 16.54 -3.40
C LEU A 106 21.42 17.40 -3.48
N GLN A 107 22.26 17.19 -4.50
CA GLN A 107 23.47 17.99 -4.72
C GLN A 107 23.11 19.48 -4.87
N GLY A 108 23.78 20.33 -4.07
CA GLY A 108 23.49 21.76 -4.06
C GLY A 108 22.39 22.20 -3.08
N THR A 109 21.81 21.27 -2.32
CA THR A 109 20.91 21.58 -1.21
C THR A 109 21.64 21.50 0.13
N SER A 110 21.13 22.17 1.18
CA SER A 110 21.68 22.06 2.56
C SER A 110 21.65 20.62 3.11
N VAL A 111 20.83 19.75 2.51
CA VAL A 111 20.75 18.32 2.88
C VAL A 111 21.99 17.55 2.39
N ALA A 112 22.62 17.96 1.30
CA ALA A 112 23.83 17.34 0.79
C ALA A 112 25.00 17.39 1.80
N GLU A 113 25.06 18.42 2.62
CA GLU A 113 26.10 18.55 3.67
C GLU A 113 25.91 17.55 4.81
N ILE A 114 24.67 17.11 5.06
CA ILE A 114 24.33 16.16 6.11
C ILE A 114 24.54 14.71 5.60
N VAL A 115 24.36 14.48 4.29
CA VAL A 115 24.51 13.17 3.67
C VAL A 115 25.99 12.93 3.34
N THR A 116 26.74 12.53 4.35
CA THR A 116 28.15 12.14 4.21
C THR A 116 28.27 10.76 3.52
N GLY A 117 29.49 10.40 3.10
CA GLY A 117 29.77 9.08 2.53
C GLY A 117 29.33 7.92 3.41
N ASP A 118 29.43 8.08 4.74
CA ASP A 118 29.01 7.06 5.71
C ASP A 118 27.50 6.85 5.70
N VAL A 119 26.72 7.94 5.59
CA VAL A 119 25.25 7.87 5.49
C VAL A 119 24.82 7.19 4.17
N TYR A 120 25.54 7.46 3.08
CA TYR A 120 25.31 6.79 1.80
C TYR A 120 25.55 5.27 1.92
N GLN A 121 26.66 4.84 2.50
CA GLN A 121 26.98 3.41 2.68
C GLN A 121 25.96 2.72 3.58
N GLN A 122 25.62 3.30 4.72
CA GLN A 122 24.58 2.77 5.62
C GLN A 122 23.22 2.65 4.92
N THR A 123 22.85 3.64 4.11
CA THR A 123 21.61 3.61 3.35
C THR A 123 21.62 2.46 2.33
N MET A 124 22.74 2.27 1.62
CA MET A 124 22.89 1.16 0.68
C MET A 124 22.78 -0.22 1.35
N GLU A 125 23.37 -0.40 2.53
CA GLU A 125 23.26 -1.64 3.30
C GLU A 125 21.81 -1.94 3.71
N LEU A 126 21.02 -0.92 4.00
CA LEU A 126 19.60 -1.05 4.35
C LEU A 126 18.69 -1.25 3.13
N MET A 127 19.08 -0.80 1.94
CA MET A 127 18.30 -0.90 0.71
C MET A 127 18.40 -2.28 0.05
N THR A 128 18.25 -3.35 0.83
CA THR A 128 18.17 -4.69 0.27
C THR A 128 16.77 -4.98 -0.32
N PRO A 129 16.65 -5.86 -1.33
CA PRO A 129 15.37 -6.27 -1.89
C PRO A 129 14.35 -6.71 -0.85
N LEU A 130 14.80 -7.45 0.17
CA LEU A 130 13.95 -7.91 1.25
C LEU A 130 13.46 -6.76 2.14
N ASN A 131 14.37 -5.89 2.58
CA ASN A 131 14.01 -4.75 3.43
C ASN A 131 13.04 -3.82 2.73
N MET A 132 13.25 -3.54 1.43
CA MET A 132 12.36 -2.68 0.64
C MET A 132 10.98 -3.31 0.44
N ALA A 133 10.92 -4.62 0.25
CA ALA A 133 9.64 -5.34 0.19
C ALA A 133 8.90 -5.29 1.54
N LEU A 134 9.58 -5.56 2.65
CA LEU A 134 8.99 -5.48 4.00
C LEU A 134 8.54 -4.07 4.36
N GLN A 135 9.35 -3.06 4.04
CA GLN A 135 9.00 -1.65 4.26
C GLN A 135 7.71 -1.28 3.51
N SER A 136 7.51 -1.82 2.30
CA SER A 136 6.29 -1.56 1.54
C SER A 136 5.02 -2.10 2.23
N ILE A 137 5.12 -3.19 2.99
CA ILE A 137 4.01 -3.71 3.79
C ILE A 137 3.62 -2.69 4.86
N TRP A 138 4.60 -2.18 5.61
CA TRP A 138 4.34 -1.19 6.66
C TRP A 138 3.72 0.08 6.13
N LEU A 139 4.23 0.62 5.02
CA LEU A 139 3.68 1.81 4.39
C LEU A 139 2.23 1.59 3.93
N ASN A 140 1.94 0.45 3.31
CA ASN A 140 0.58 0.13 2.89
C ASN A 140 -0.36 -0.07 4.09
N LEU A 141 0.10 -0.64 5.20
CA LEU A 141 -0.71 -0.77 6.42
C LEU A 141 -1.05 0.58 7.03
N ILE A 142 -0.09 1.51 7.07
CA ILE A 142 -0.32 2.88 7.54
C ILE A 142 -1.36 3.57 6.64
N LEU A 143 -1.20 3.47 5.31
CA LEU A 143 -2.18 4.00 4.35
C LEU A 143 -3.56 3.34 4.52
N GLY A 144 -3.58 2.03 4.74
CA GLY A 144 -4.80 1.27 5.01
C GLY A 144 -5.51 1.73 6.28
N LEU A 145 -4.75 2.06 7.34
CA LEU A 145 -5.28 2.63 8.56
C LEU A 145 -5.93 4.01 8.31
N LEU A 146 -5.19 4.90 7.66
CA LEU A 146 -5.69 6.26 7.37
C LEU A 146 -6.94 6.24 6.48
N LEU A 147 -6.91 5.48 5.39
CA LEU A 147 -8.09 5.30 4.52
C LEU A 147 -9.22 4.56 5.25
N GLY A 148 -8.88 3.59 6.08
CA GLY A 148 -9.83 2.81 6.85
C GLY A 148 -10.63 3.66 7.83
N LEU A 149 -9.99 4.63 8.50
CA LEU A 149 -10.68 5.57 9.39
C LEU A 149 -11.76 6.36 8.64
N VAL A 150 -11.46 6.82 7.43
CA VAL A 150 -12.41 7.58 6.60
C VAL A 150 -13.51 6.65 6.04
N ILE A 151 -13.13 5.55 5.41
CA ILE A 151 -14.06 4.62 4.75
C ILE A 151 -14.99 3.97 5.77
N ALA A 152 -14.49 3.57 6.95
CA ALA A 152 -15.32 3.01 8.01
C ALA A 152 -16.38 4.01 8.50
N GLY A 153 -16.03 5.31 8.55
CA GLY A 153 -16.99 6.37 8.90
C GLY A 153 -18.14 6.48 7.89
N ILE A 154 -17.84 6.30 6.59
CA ILE A 154 -18.83 6.39 5.51
C ILE A 154 -19.68 5.11 5.42
N VAL A 155 -19.04 3.95 5.59
CA VAL A 155 -19.67 2.63 5.34
C VAL A 155 -20.46 2.14 6.56
N LYS A 156 -20.14 2.61 7.78
CA LYS A 156 -20.85 2.20 9.00
C LYS A 156 -22.35 2.34 8.84
N LYS A 157 -23.09 1.32 9.23
CA LYS A 157 -24.56 1.32 9.29
C LYS A 157 -24.97 0.45 10.46
N GLN A 158 -25.66 1.05 11.45
CA GLN A 158 -26.21 0.32 12.58
C GLN A 158 -27.69 0.05 12.33
N ASN A 159 -28.14 -1.18 12.56
CA ASN A 159 -29.57 -1.48 12.60
C ASN A 159 -30.14 -0.94 13.91
N ILE A 160 -30.91 0.14 13.82
CA ILE A 160 -31.59 0.79 14.95
C ILE A 160 -32.69 -0.14 15.56
N PHE A 161 -33.05 -1.22 14.87
CA PHE A 161 -34.18 -2.10 15.21
C PHE A 161 -33.80 -3.44 15.87
N LYS A 162 -32.57 -3.63 16.37
CA LYS A 162 -32.24 -4.78 17.23
C LYS A 162 -32.07 -4.35 18.68
N ALA A 163 -33.09 -3.72 19.24
CA ALA A 163 -33.28 -3.50 20.67
C ALA A 163 -34.66 -4.01 21.03
N GLU A 164 -34.83 -5.34 21.05
CA GLU A 164 -35.85 -6.08 21.82
C GLU A 164 -35.29 -7.46 22.15
#